data_9c61b718f72ff06ec68df07b4a088c04
#
_entry.id   9c61b718f72ff06ec68df07b4a088c04
#
_cell.length_a   1.000
_cell.length_b   1.000
_cell.length_c   1.000
_cell.angle_alpha   90.00
_cell.angle_beta   90.00
_cell.angle_gamma   90.00
#
_symmetry.space_group_name_H-M   'P 1'
#
loop_
_entity.id
_entity.type
_entity.pdbx_description
1 polymer ?
#
loop_
_entity_poly.entity_id
_entity_poly.type
_entity_poly.pdbx_seq_one_letter_code
_entity_poly.pdbx_strand_id
1 'polypeptide(L)'
;MIKLEHVSKSYSAGIPALNDVSLNIEEGEFVFVVGDSGSGKSTLIKLLLKELEPTEGTITINGRKLNKIRRRQIPKFRRNIGVVFQDFRLLKDRNIYDNVAFAQKVIGESNRSIKKNVPKLLSMVGLAAKY
;
A
#
# COMPACT_ATOMS: atom_id res chain seq x y z
N MET A 1 -3.00 -9.68 8.74
CA MET A 1 -3.39 -10.85 7.92
C MET A 1 -3.96 -10.37 6.59
N ILE A 2 -3.50 -10.97 5.48
CA ILE A 2 -4.03 -10.72 4.12
C ILE A 2 -4.44 -12.05 3.53
N LYS A 3 -5.66 -12.15 2.99
CA LYS A 3 -6.19 -13.37 2.39
C LYS A 3 -6.76 -13.07 1.00
N LEU A 4 -6.29 -13.81 0.00
CA LEU A 4 -6.87 -13.85 -1.34
C LEU A 4 -7.53 -15.20 -1.54
N GLU A 5 -8.73 -15.22 -2.09
CA GLU A 5 -9.52 -16.44 -2.38
C GLU A 5 -9.97 -16.39 -3.83
N HIS A 6 -9.36 -17.23 -4.67
CA HIS A 6 -9.67 -17.36 -6.11
C HIS A 6 -9.68 -16.02 -6.86
N VAL A 7 -8.67 -15.18 -6.62
CA VAL A 7 -8.60 -13.83 -7.19
C VAL A 7 -8.08 -13.87 -8.62
N SER A 8 -8.88 -13.35 -9.54
CA SER A 8 -8.51 -13.11 -10.93
C SER A 8 -8.67 -11.62 -11.27
N LYS A 9 -7.80 -11.11 -12.15
CA LYS A 9 -7.90 -9.74 -12.68
C LYS A 9 -7.57 -9.70 -14.16
N SER A 10 -8.55 -9.29 -14.97
CA SER A 10 -8.37 -8.99 -16.39
C SER A 10 -8.63 -7.50 -16.64
N TYR A 11 -7.82 -6.88 -17.50
CA TYR A 11 -8.00 -5.48 -17.91
C TYR A 11 -8.88 -5.35 -19.16
N SER A 12 -8.88 -6.40 -19.99
CA SER A 12 -9.69 -6.51 -21.20
C SER A 12 -9.98 -7.97 -21.49
N ALA A 13 -10.87 -8.26 -22.43
CA ALA A 13 -11.09 -9.62 -22.89
C ALA A 13 -9.78 -10.22 -23.42
N GLY A 14 -9.20 -11.21 -22.72
CA GLY A 14 -7.95 -11.82 -23.09
C GLY A 14 -7.19 -12.40 -21.90
N ILE A 15 -5.88 -12.25 -21.90
CA ILE A 15 -5.00 -12.82 -20.88
C ILE A 15 -5.20 -12.10 -19.55
N PRO A 16 -5.55 -12.80 -18.46
CA PRO A 16 -5.67 -12.19 -17.15
C PRO A 16 -4.30 -11.79 -16.61
N ALA A 17 -4.22 -10.62 -15.95
CA ALA A 17 -3.03 -10.18 -15.23
C ALA A 17 -2.78 -11.01 -13.95
N LEU A 18 -3.86 -11.48 -13.32
CA LEU A 18 -3.86 -12.49 -12.26
C LEU A 18 -4.91 -13.55 -12.61
N ASN A 19 -4.58 -14.81 -12.39
CA ASN A 19 -5.45 -15.94 -12.70
C ASN A 19 -5.55 -16.91 -11.52
N ASP A 20 -6.72 -16.93 -10.90
CA ASP A 20 -7.09 -17.84 -9.80
C ASP A 20 -6.05 -17.87 -8.65
N VAL A 21 -5.64 -16.70 -8.18
CA VAL A 21 -4.64 -16.59 -7.12
C VAL A 21 -5.30 -16.73 -5.76
N SER A 22 -4.86 -17.74 -5.00
CA SER A 22 -5.22 -17.91 -3.59
C SER A 22 -3.96 -17.87 -2.74
N LEU A 23 -3.94 -17.03 -1.71
CA LEU A 23 -2.83 -16.95 -0.75
C LEU A 23 -3.31 -16.43 0.59
N ASN A 24 -2.59 -16.80 1.63
CA ASN A 24 -2.81 -16.32 2.97
C ASN A 24 -1.48 -15.83 3.54
N ILE A 25 -1.44 -14.59 4.03
CA ILE A 25 -0.30 -13.98 4.71
C ILE A 25 -0.73 -13.68 6.14
N GLU A 26 -0.11 -14.34 7.09
CA GLU A 26 -0.42 -14.16 8.51
C GLU A 26 0.20 -12.89 9.07
N GLU A 27 -0.21 -12.52 10.25
CA GLU A 27 0.38 -11.40 10.97
C GLU A 27 1.85 -11.70 11.34
N GLY A 28 2.73 -10.73 11.09
CA GLY A 28 4.16 -10.86 11.35
C GLY A 28 4.96 -11.57 10.27
N GLU A 29 4.32 -12.11 9.22
CA GLU A 29 5.05 -12.71 8.10
C GLU A 29 5.75 -11.68 7.23
N PHE A 30 6.91 -12.06 6.71
CA PHE A 30 7.65 -11.35 5.68
C PHE A 30 7.63 -12.17 4.39
N VAL A 31 6.98 -11.65 3.35
CA VAL A 31 6.70 -12.39 2.11
C VAL A 31 7.36 -11.71 0.91
N PHE A 32 8.10 -12.46 0.11
CA PHE A 32 8.57 -12.04 -1.20
C PHE A 32 7.60 -12.46 -2.28
N VAL A 33 7.21 -11.51 -3.15
CA VAL A 33 6.48 -11.77 -4.38
C VAL A 33 7.45 -11.66 -5.54
N VAL A 34 7.79 -12.80 -6.14
CA VAL A 34 8.76 -12.89 -7.23
C VAL A 34 8.09 -13.26 -8.55
N GLY A 35 8.70 -12.89 -9.64
CA GLY A 35 8.20 -13.18 -11.00
C GLY A 35 8.77 -12.20 -12.02
N ASP A 36 8.68 -12.56 -13.29
CA ASP A 36 9.14 -11.73 -14.40
C ASP A 36 8.38 -10.40 -14.52
N SER A 37 8.92 -9.47 -15.32
CA SER A 37 8.20 -8.25 -15.65
C SER A 37 6.87 -8.59 -16.33
N GLY A 38 5.78 -7.96 -15.89
CA GLY A 38 4.44 -8.24 -16.40
C GLY A 38 3.72 -9.47 -15.80
N SER A 39 4.32 -10.13 -14.80
CA SER A 39 3.73 -11.31 -14.14
C SER A 39 2.57 -11.00 -13.19
N GLY A 40 2.12 -9.74 -13.10
CA GLY A 40 0.97 -9.36 -12.26
C GLY A 40 1.31 -8.80 -10.87
N LYS A 41 2.60 -8.69 -10.49
CA LYS A 41 3.01 -8.17 -9.15
C LYS A 41 2.44 -6.79 -8.84
N SER A 42 2.54 -5.85 -9.79
CA SER A 42 1.98 -4.50 -9.64
C SER A 42 0.45 -4.52 -9.57
N THR A 43 -0.20 -5.42 -10.31
CA THR A 43 -1.65 -5.63 -10.25
C THR A 43 -2.07 -6.12 -8.87
N LEU A 44 -1.34 -7.06 -8.29
CA LEU A 44 -1.58 -7.53 -6.92
C LEU A 44 -1.54 -6.37 -5.91
N ILE A 45 -0.49 -5.54 -5.95
CA ILE A 45 -0.37 -4.38 -5.05
C ILE A 45 -1.54 -3.40 -5.23
N LYS A 46 -1.93 -3.11 -6.47
CA LYS A 46 -3.08 -2.22 -6.76
C LYS A 46 -4.41 -2.78 -6.24
N LEU A 47 -4.60 -4.09 -6.30
CA LEU A 47 -5.76 -4.75 -5.71
C LEU A 47 -5.76 -4.64 -4.18
N LEU A 48 -4.62 -4.88 -3.52
CA LEU A 48 -4.47 -4.73 -2.07
C LEU A 48 -4.71 -3.29 -1.59
N LEU A 49 -4.32 -2.30 -2.40
CA LEU A 49 -4.58 -0.87 -2.14
C LEU A 49 -6.00 -0.42 -2.51
N LYS A 50 -6.80 -1.32 -3.08
CA LYS A 50 -8.13 -0.99 -3.62
C LYS A 50 -8.08 0.15 -4.65
N GLU A 51 -7.01 0.20 -5.44
CA GLU A 51 -6.92 1.01 -6.66
C GLU A 51 -7.62 0.31 -7.83
N LEU A 52 -7.67 -1.02 -7.79
CA LEU A 52 -8.39 -1.88 -8.72
C LEU A 52 -9.34 -2.79 -7.96
N GLU A 53 -10.40 -3.22 -8.63
CA GLU A 53 -11.27 -4.30 -8.17
C GLU A 53 -10.89 -5.61 -8.86
N PRO A 54 -10.96 -6.75 -8.18
CA PRO A 54 -10.79 -8.04 -8.84
C PRO A 54 -11.94 -8.30 -9.80
N THR A 55 -11.67 -9.02 -10.88
CA THR A 55 -12.70 -9.51 -11.81
C THR A 55 -13.48 -10.64 -11.15
N GLU A 56 -12.77 -11.51 -10.43
CA GLU A 56 -13.33 -12.62 -9.66
C GLU A 56 -12.57 -12.78 -8.34
N GLY A 57 -13.19 -13.49 -7.41
CA GLY A 57 -12.61 -13.80 -6.12
C GLY A 57 -12.78 -12.73 -5.05
N THR A 58 -12.19 -12.96 -3.91
CA THR A 58 -12.35 -12.12 -2.71
C THR A 58 -11.00 -11.80 -2.10
N ILE A 59 -10.83 -10.56 -1.68
CA ILE A 59 -9.66 -10.10 -0.92
C ILE A 59 -10.12 -9.63 0.46
N THR A 60 -9.48 -10.16 1.49
CA THR A 60 -9.73 -9.80 2.89
C THR A 60 -8.44 -9.31 3.53
N ILE A 61 -8.47 -8.15 4.18
CA ILE A 61 -7.34 -7.60 4.92
C ILE A 61 -7.81 -7.31 6.35
N ASN A 62 -7.12 -7.91 7.32
CA ASN A 62 -7.42 -7.80 8.74
C ASN A 62 -8.91 -8.06 9.04
N GLY A 63 -9.46 -9.15 8.48
CA GLY A 63 -10.86 -9.55 8.64
C GLY A 63 -11.87 -8.73 7.84
N ARG A 64 -11.44 -7.73 7.09
CA ARG A 64 -12.32 -6.85 6.33
C ARG A 64 -12.27 -7.16 4.85
N LYS A 65 -13.39 -7.60 4.28
CA LYS A 65 -13.52 -7.84 2.82
C LYS A 65 -13.47 -6.53 2.05
N LEU A 66 -12.56 -6.41 1.07
CA LEU A 66 -12.34 -5.17 0.32
C LEU A 66 -13.55 -4.75 -0.52
N ASN A 67 -14.32 -5.70 -1.06
CA ASN A 67 -15.52 -5.41 -1.83
C ASN A 67 -16.64 -4.72 -1.00
N LYS A 68 -16.60 -4.85 0.34
CA LYS A 68 -17.54 -4.19 1.26
C LYS A 68 -17.10 -2.77 1.66
N ILE A 69 -15.89 -2.34 1.28
CA ILE A 69 -15.39 -1.00 1.57
C ILE A 69 -16.01 -0.01 0.59
N ARG A 70 -16.85 0.89 1.08
CA ARG A 70 -17.47 1.94 0.27
C ARG A 70 -16.42 2.99 -0.14
N ARG A 71 -16.61 3.65 -1.30
CA ARG A 71 -15.68 4.65 -1.86
C ARG A 71 -15.20 5.67 -0.82
N ARG A 72 -16.11 6.21 0.00
CA ARG A 72 -15.79 7.18 1.07
C ARG A 72 -14.90 6.64 2.19
N GLN A 73 -14.81 5.31 2.34
CA GLN A 73 -14.03 4.64 3.39
C GLN A 73 -12.61 4.27 2.91
N ILE A 74 -12.36 4.32 1.60
CA ILE A 74 -11.07 3.93 1.00
C ILE A 74 -9.90 4.75 1.58
N PRO A 75 -9.97 6.09 1.72
CA PRO A 75 -8.87 6.85 2.31
C PRO A 75 -8.54 6.40 3.73
N LYS A 76 -9.55 6.12 4.56
CA LYS A 76 -9.35 5.59 5.92
C LYS A 76 -8.74 4.20 5.92
N PHE A 77 -9.15 3.35 4.99
CA PHE A 77 -8.59 2.02 4.81
C PHE A 77 -7.09 2.10 4.44
N ARG A 78 -6.73 2.94 3.45
CA ARG A 78 -5.35 3.11 2.99
C ARG A 78 -4.41 3.69 4.06
N ARG A 79 -4.90 4.45 5.03
CA ARG A 79 -4.10 4.94 6.16
C ARG A 79 -3.49 3.84 7.03
N ASN A 80 -4.03 2.62 6.97
CA ASN A 80 -3.51 1.46 7.69
C ASN A 80 -2.50 0.63 6.87
N ILE A 81 -2.14 1.09 5.67
CA ILE A 81 -1.22 0.39 4.76
C ILE A 81 -0.05 1.32 4.45
N GLY A 82 1.16 0.91 4.81
CA GLY A 82 2.38 1.57 4.37
C GLY A 82 2.81 1.02 3.01
N VAL A 83 3.14 1.90 2.05
CA VAL A 83 3.58 1.52 0.71
C VAL A 83 4.81 2.31 0.33
N VAL A 84 5.83 1.62 -0.19
CA VAL A 84 6.97 2.23 -0.87
C VAL A 84 6.78 2.02 -2.36
N PHE A 85 6.58 3.10 -3.10
CA PHE A 85 6.36 3.05 -4.55
C PHE A 85 7.68 3.03 -5.32
N GLN A 86 7.69 2.38 -6.47
CA GLN A 86 8.85 2.30 -7.36
C GLN A 86 9.28 3.68 -7.89
N ASP A 87 8.33 4.59 -8.12
CA ASP A 87 8.53 5.96 -8.56
C ASP A 87 8.69 6.97 -7.40
N PHE A 88 8.88 6.46 -6.18
CA PHE A 88 9.02 7.19 -4.91
C PHE A 88 7.86 8.11 -4.53
N ARG A 89 7.09 8.62 -5.46
CA ARG A 89 5.96 9.57 -5.27
C ARG A 89 6.27 10.72 -4.32
N LEU A 90 7.46 11.30 -4.46
CA LEU A 90 7.88 12.44 -3.67
C LEU A 90 7.16 13.72 -4.13
N LEU A 91 6.79 14.55 -3.17
CA LEU A 91 6.30 15.91 -3.42
C LEU A 91 7.50 16.79 -3.78
N LYS A 92 7.66 17.08 -5.08
CA LYS A 92 8.84 17.75 -5.64
C LYS A 92 9.00 19.20 -5.18
N ASP A 93 7.90 19.84 -4.79
CA ASP A 93 7.81 21.19 -4.26
C ASP A 93 8.03 21.29 -2.75
N ARG A 94 8.37 20.18 -2.12
CA ARG A 94 8.56 20.04 -0.68
C ARG A 94 9.97 19.57 -0.35
N ASN A 95 10.49 20.04 0.79
CA ASN A 95 11.75 19.55 1.33
C ASN A 95 11.61 18.13 1.90
N ILE A 96 12.71 17.53 2.35
CA ILE A 96 12.75 16.16 2.88
C ILE A 96 11.89 16.04 4.14
N TYR A 97 11.99 17.01 5.05
CA TYR A 97 11.19 17.04 6.27
C TYR A 97 9.69 17.03 5.96
N ASP A 98 9.25 17.90 5.04
CA ASP A 98 7.84 18.03 4.68
C ASP A 98 7.29 16.79 3.97
N ASN A 99 8.11 16.09 3.17
CA ASN A 99 7.73 14.82 2.56
C ASN A 99 7.44 13.76 3.62
N VAL A 100 8.31 13.62 4.63
CA VAL A 100 8.11 12.67 5.74
C VAL A 100 6.94 13.11 6.63
N ALA A 101 6.85 14.40 6.95
CA ALA A 101 5.77 14.96 7.75
C ALA A 101 4.40 14.80 7.10
N PHE A 102 4.33 14.85 5.77
CA PHE A 102 3.08 14.71 5.02
C PHE A 102 2.37 13.39 5.32
N ALA A 103 3.09 12.28 5.33
CA ALA A 103 2.51 10.98 5.66
C ALA A 103 1.89 10.96 7.07
N GLN A 104 2.58 11.55 8.06
CA GLN A 104 2.07 11.64 9.43
C GLN A 104 0.84 12.55 9.54
N LYS A 105 0.81 13.66 8.78
CA LYS A 105 -0.37 14.55 8.70
C LYS A 105 -1.59 13.79 8.13
N VAL A 106 -1.38 13.01 7.09
CA VAL A 106 -2.46 12.22 6.44
C VAL A 106 -3.10 11.22 7.39
N ILE A 107 -2.32 10.60 8.27
CA ILE A 107 -2.86 9.65 9.28
C ILE A 107 -3.43 10.36 10.51
N GLY A 108 -3.33 11.69 10.59
CA GLY A 108 -3.93 12.48 11.66
C GLY A 108 -3.04 12.75 12.88
N GLU A 109 -1.72 12.57 12.73
CA GLU A 109 -0.78 12.90 13.80
C GLU A 109 -0.78 14.38 14.16
N SER A 110 -0.62 14.69 15.45
CA SER A 110 -0.53 16.06 15.94
C SER A 110 0.78 16.73 15.47
N ASN A 111 0.77 18.06 15.29
CA ASN A 111 1.97 18.81 14.95
C ASN A 111 3.10 18.62 15.98
N ARG A 112 2.77 18.44 17.26
CA ARG A 112 3.75 18.13 18.30
C ARG A 112 4.42 16.79 18.09
N SER A 113 3.63 15.76 17.77
CA SER A 113 4.12 14.42 17.43
C SER A 113 5.02 14.45 16.20
N ILE A 114 4.59 15.12 15.14
CA ILE A 114 5.34 15.25 13.89
C ILE A 114 6.71 15.91 14.12
N LYS A 115 6.75 17.04 14.82
CA LYS A 115 8.00 17.73 15.16
C LYS A 115 8.99 16.86 15.96
N LYS A 116 8.49 15.92 16.76
CA LYS A 116 9.32 15.00 17.53
C LYS A 116 9.76 13.79 16.68
N ASN A 117 8.87 13.24 15.85
CA ASN A 117 9.08 11.98 15.15
C ASN A 117 9.88 12.13 13.87
N VAL A 118 9.61 13.17 13.06
CA VAL A 118 10.27 13.34 11.76
C VAL A 118 11.80 13.41 11.88
N PRO A 119 12.39 14.23 12.79
CA PRO A 119 13.85 14.24 12.96
C PRO A 119 14.42 12.87 13.35
N LYS A 120 13.73 12.12 14.19
CA LYS A 120 14.14 10.76 14.58
C LYS A 120 14.17 9.81 13.39
N LEU A 121 13.10 9.82 12.57
CA LEU A 121 13.01 8.99 11.38
C LEU A 121 14.13 9.34 10.37
N LEU A 122 14.37 10.64 10.15
CA LEU A 122 15.45 11.10 9.26
C LEU A 122 16.81 10.68 9.77
N SER A 123 17.05 10.74 11.09
CA SER A 123 18.28 10.26 11.71
C SER A 123 18.48 8.74 11.49
N MET A 124 17.42 7.94 11.64
CA MET A 124 17.48 6.48 11.44
C MET A 124 17.93 6.08 10.02
N VAL A 125 17.61 6.91 9.02
CA VAL A 125 18.01 6.68 7.62
C VAL A 125 19.21 7.52 7.17
N GLY A 126 19.94 8.14 8.09
CA GLY A 126 21.17 8.88 7.80
C GLY A 126 20.94 10.25 7.14
N LEU A 127 19.75 10.83 7.24
CA LEU A 127 19.38 12.12 6.64
C LEU A 127 19.31 13.27 7.65
N ALA A 128 19.81 13.10 8.85
CA ALA A 128 19.74 14.10 9.94
C ALA A 128 20.30 15.48 9.59
N ALA A 129 21.27 15.56 8.68
CA ALA A 129 21.91 16.82 8.27
C ALA A 129 21.33 17.43 6.97
N LYS A 130 20.23 16.90 6.44
CA LYS A 130 19.73 17.24 5.09
C LYS A 130 18.29 17.78 5.07
N TYR A 131 17.75 18.24 6.22
CA TYR A 131 16.38 18.77 6.26
C TYR A 131 16.35 20.20 6.82
#